data_25aeac8496fbf976aefc87f397933b52
#
_entry.id   25aeac8496fbf976aefc87f397933b52
#
_cell.length_a   1.000
_cell.length_b   1.000
_cell.length_c   1.000
_cell.angle_alpha   90.00
_cell.angle_beta   90.00
_cell.angle_gamma   90.00
#
_symmetry.space_group_name_H-M   'P 1'
#
loop_
_entity.id
_entity.type
_entity.pdbx_description
1 polymer ?
#
loop_
_entity_poly.entity_id
_entity_poly.type
_entity_poly.pdbx_seq_one_letter_code
_entity_poly.pdbx_strand_id
1 'polypeptide(L)'
;LFRNKQNVFILRTFSKIYGLSSLRVGWGYGSKEIIDALNVIKPPFNVNEVAQKAAVEALKDNKFISRSVKHNFFYATKLKNFLHKYDIDTNKVSANFLLLDFTNCKFKAKYFYSKLKLKGIILRSTEDGYKIKNMLRLTIGSKKDNLEFMRVTENIFDK
;
A
#
# COMPACT_ATOMS: atom_id res chain seq x y z
N LEU A 1 0.42 -24.67 5.05
CA LEU A 1 -1.07 -24.73 5.23
C LEU A 1 -1.82 -25.14 3.95
N PHE A 2 -1.24 -24.92 2.72
CA PHE A 2 -1.97 -25.11 1.47
C PHE A 2 -1.29 -26.04 0.45
N ARG A 3 -0.18 -26.71 0.84
CA ARG A 3 0.64 -27.52 -0.08
C ARG A 3 -0.12 -28.65 -0.81
N ASN A 4 -1.23 -29.12 -0.24
CA ASN A 4 -2.01 -30.26 -0.80
C ASN A 4 -3.45 -29.86 -1.19
N LYS A 5 -3.74 -28.56 -1.36
CA LYS A 5 -5.07 -28.08 -1.75
C LYS A 5 -5.08 -27.80 -3.26
N GLN A 6 -5.80 -28.60 -4.03
CA GLN A 6 -5.90 -28.46 -5.49
C GLN A 6 -6.63 -27.20 -5.95
N ASN A 7 -7.50 -26.63 -5.10
CA ASN A 7 -8.31 -25.45 -5.40
C ASN A 7 -7.73 -24.14 -4.86
N VAL A 8 -6.43 -24.09 -4.50
CA VAL A 8 -5.77 -22.88 -4.01
C VAL A 8 -4.73 -22.40 -5.00
N PHE A 9 -4.81 -21.12 -5.36
CA PHE A 9 -3.81 -20.43 -6.16
C PHE A 9 -3.26 -19.21 -5.40
N ILE A 10 -1.95 -19.16 -5.22
CA ILE A 10 -1.26 -18.09 -4.50
C ILE A 10 -0.69 -17.11 -5.49
N LEU A 11 -1.07 -15.83 -5.38
CA LEU A 11 -0.52 -14.73 -6.16
C LEU A 11 0.47 -13.91 -5.34
N ARG A 12 1.59 -13.54 -5.97
CA ARG A 12 2.58 -12.62 -5.42
C ARG A 12 2.93 -11.54 -6.45
N THR A 13 3.29 -10.38 -5.96
CA THR A 13 3.63 -9.23 -6.81
C THR A 13 4.99 -8.64 -6.45
N PHE A 14 5.70 -8.13 -7.42
CA PHE A 14 6.89 -7.31 -7.24
C PHE A 14 6.59 -5.81 -7.13
N SER A 15 5.32 -5.43 -7.21
CA SER A 15 4.89 -4.02 -7.27
C SER A 15 5.04 -3.25 -5.97
N LYS A 16 5.19 -3.89 -4.80
CA LYS A 16 5.22 -3.22 -3.48
C LYS A 16 6.60 -3.32 -2.85
N ILE A 17 6.82 -4.37 -2.06
CA ILE A 17 8.04 -4.54 -1.26
C ILE A 17 9.34 -4.54 -2.09
N TYR A 18 9.27 -4.99 -3.34
CA TYR A 18 10.41 -5.04 -4.26
C TYR A 18 10.58 -3.74 -5.08
N GLY A 19 9.66 -2.79 -5.01
CA GLY A 19 9.77 -1.50 -5.70
C GLY A 19 9.56 -1.54 -7.23
N LEU A 20 9.09 -2.65 -7.80
CA LEU A 20 9.00 -2.86 -9.26
C LEU A 20 7.59 -2.64 -9.82
N SER A 21 6.85 -1.68 -9.30
CA SER A 21 5.44 -1.47 -9.69
C SER A 21 5.24 -1.13 -11.18
N SER A 22 6.18 -0.38 -11.77
CA SER A 22 6.14 0.04 -13.18
C SER A 22 6.44 -1.11 -14.16
N LEU A 23 7.14 -2.15 -13.72
CA LEU A 23 7.54 -3.26 -14.56
C LEU A 23 6.44 -4.31 -14.77
N ARG A 24 5.33 -4.22 -14.05
CA ARG A 24 4.13 -5.05 -14.19
C ARG A 24 4.42 -6.55 -14.11
N VAL A 25 5.20 -6.97 -13.11
CA VAL A 25 5.61 -8.36 -12.90
C VAL A 25 5.14 -8.91 -11.55
N GLY A 26 4.75 -10.14 -11.54
CA GLY A 26 4.35 -10.94 -10.39
C GLY A 26 4.51 -12.42 -10.71
N TRP A 27 4.17 -13.28 -9.78
CA TRP A 27 4.17 -14.72 -10.00
C TRP A 27 3.00 -15.39 -9.27
N GLY A 28 2.64 -16.56 -9.75
CA GLY A 28 1.60 -17.39 -9.15
C GLY A 28 2.09 -18.80 -8.90
N TYR A 29 1.52 -19.43 -7.88
CA TYR A 29 1.76 -20.82 -7.51
C TYR A 29 0.44 -21.53 -7.24
N GLY A 30 0.25 -22.69 -7.83
CA GLY A 30 -0.96 -23.50 -7.67
C GLY A 30 -0.78 -24.93 -8.16
N SER A 31 -1.87 -25.69 -8.22
CA SER A 31 -1.85 -27.04 -8.80
C SER A 31 -1.45 -27.00 -10.28
N LYS A 32 -0.91 -28.11 -10.78
CA LYS A 32 -0.54 -28.23 -12.19
C LYS A 32 -1.72 -27.95 -13.12
N GLU A 33 -2.91 -28.42 -12.76
CA GLU A 33 -4.14 -28.21 -13.51
C GLU A 33 -4.48 -26.71 -13.68
N ILE A 34 -4.40 -25.92 -12.61
CA ILE A 34 -4.63 -24.46 -12.67
C ILE A 34 -3.55 -23.78 -13.52
N ILE A 35 -2.29 -24.18 -13.35
CA ILE A 35 -1.18 -23.61 -14.14
C ILE A 35 -1.32 -23.93 -15.62
N ASP A 36 -1.69 -25.15 -15.98
CA ASP A 36 -1.91 -25.55 -17.36
C ASP A 36 -3.06 -24.75 -18.00
N ALA A 37 -4.19 -24.58 -17.28
CA ALA A 37 -5.31 -23.77 -17.75
C ALA A 37 -4.90 -22.29 -17.97
N LEU A 38 -4.12 -21.70 -17.06
CA LEU A 38 -3.59 -20.34 -17.22
C LEU A 38 -2.61 -20.22 -18.40
N ASN A 39 -1.81 -21.24 -18.67
CA ASN A 39 -0.91 -21.27 -19.81
C ASN A 39 -1.63 -21.28 -21.17
N VAL A 40 -2.83 -21.85 -21.24
CA VAL A 40 -3.66 -21.85 -22.45
C VAL A 40 -4.19 -20.45 -22.77
N ILE A 41 -4.59 -19.67 -21.75
CA ILE A 41 -5.27 -18.38 -21.95
C ILE A 41 -4.33 -17.18 -21.88
N LYS A 42 -3.10 -17.34 -21.37
CA LYS A 42 -2.17 -16.21 -21.27
C LYS A 42 -1.78 -15.69 -22.66
N PRO A 43 -1.72 -14.35 -22.85
CA PRO A 43 -1.18 -13.80 -24.09
C PRO A 43 0.31 -14.11 -24.25
N PRO A 44 0.83 -14.19 -25.47
CA PRO A 44 2.27 -14.30 -25.72
C PRO A 44 2.98 -13.04 -25.21
N PHE A 45 4.23 -13.20 -24.74
CA PHE A 45 5.09 -12.10 -24.26
C PHE A 45 4.48 -11.21 -23.17
N ASN A 46 3.61 -11.76 -22.34
CA ASN A 46 2.89 -11.02 -21.28
C ASN A 46 3.79 -10.43 -20.19
N VAL A 47 5.02 -10.91 -20.02
CA VAL A 47 6.04 -10.33 -19.14
C VAL A 47 7.30 -10.04 -19.95
N ASN A 48 7.70 -8.75 -19.99
CA ASN A 48 8.90 -8.35 -20.73
C ASN A 48 10.19 -8.85 -20.06
N GLU A 49 11.25 -8.99 -20.84
CA GLU A 49 12.54 -9.54 -20.38
C GLU A 49 13.19 -8.69 -19.29
N VAL A 50 13.10 -7.36 -19.39
CA VAL A 50 13.65 -6.44 -18.40
C VAL A 50 12.98 -6.65 -17.04
N ALA A 51 11.64 -6.81 -17.02
CA ALA A 51 10.91 -7.10 -15.80
C ALA A 51 11.32 -8.44 -15.16
N GLN A 52 11.54 -9.48 -15.98
CA GLN A 52 11.98 -10.78 -15.49
C GLN A 52 13.38 -10.69 -14.85
N LYS A 53 14.35 -10.07 -15.55
CA LYS A 53 15.70 -9.85 -15.02
C LYS A 53 15.70 -9.02 -13.73
N ALA A 54 14.95 -7.92 -13.71
CA ALA A 54 14.81 -7.07 -12.53
C ALA A 54 14.19 -7.81 -11.33
N ALA A 55 13.19 -8.67 -11.58
CA ALA A 55 12.57 -9.47 -10.53
C ALA A 55 13.56 -10.47 -9.91
N VAL A 56 14.39 -11.13 -10.73
CA VAL A 56 15.44 -12.06 -10.26
C VAL A 56 16.44 -11.32 -9.36
N GLU A 57 16.92 -10.14 -9.76
CA GLU A 57 17.86 -9.35 -8.96
C GLU A 57 17.19 -8.81 -7.67
N ALA A 58 15.94 -8.37 -7.74
CA ALA A 58 15.21 -7.90 -6.56
C ALA A 58 15.03 -8.99 -5.48
N LEU A 59 14.91 -10.26 -5.86
CA LEU A 59 14.84 -11.40 -4.93
C LEU A 59 16.14 -11.60 -4.15
N LYS A 60 17.28 -11.15 -4.68
CA LYS A 60 18.59 -11.27 -4.03
C LYS A 60 18.86 -10.12 -3.03
N ASP A 61 18.17 -8.98 -3.16
CA ASP A 61 18.40 -7.79 -2.33
C ASP A 61 17.61 -7.82 -1.00
N ASN A 62 18.04 -8.72 -0.12
CA ASN A 62 17.47 -8.82 1.23
C ASN A 62 17.68 -7.55 2.08
N LYS A 63 18.72 -6.74 1.78
CA LYS A 63 18.99 -5.50 2.49
C LYS A 63 17.92 -4.45 2.17
N PHE A 64 17.55 -4.32 0.89
CA PHE A 64 16.47 -3.44 0.46
C PHE A 64 15.14 -3.83 1.12
N ILE A 65 14.78 -5.11 1.10
CA ILE A 65 13.55 -5.64 1.72
C ILE A 65 13.52 -5.29 3.20
N SER A 66 14.58 -5.63 3.95
CA SER A 66 14.67 -5.37 5.39
C SER A 66 14.56 -3.88 5.71
N ARG A 67 15.26 -3.02 4.96
CA ARG A 67 15.19 -1.56 5.11
C ARG A 67 13.77 -1.03 4.85
N SER A 68 13.12 -1.50 3.80
CA SER A 68 11.76 -1.08 3.43
C SER A 68 10.73 -1.48 4.48
N VAL A 69 10.82 -2.70 5.04
CA VAL A 69 9.95 -3.16 6.12
C VAL A 69 10.14 -2.32 7.38
N LYS A 70 11.40 -2.08 7.80
CA LYS A 70 11.72 -1.26 8.97
C LYS A 70 11.21 0.17 8.80
N HIS A 71 11.44 0.78 7.64
CA HIS A 71 10.94 2.12 7.32
C HIS A 71 9.41 2.20 7.40
N ASN A 72 8.73 1.24 6.76
CA ASN A 72 7.27 1.19 6.75
C ASN A 72 6.70 1.07 8.18
N PHE A 73 7.23 0.17 8.97
CA PHE A 73 6.77 -0.03 10.35
C PHE A 73 7.03 1.20 11.23
N PHE A 74 8.22 1.79 11.13
CA PHE A 74 8.58 2.98 11.89
C PHE A 74 7.63 4.15 11.58
N TYR A 75 7.43 4.47 10.29
CA TYR A 75 6.56 5.59 9.93
C TYR A 75 5.08 5.30 10.14
N ALA A 76 4.65 4.06 9.97
CA ALA A 76 3.28 3.68 10.28
C ALA A 76 2.96 3.94 11.76
N THR A 77 3.84 3.51 12.67
CA THR A 77 3.70 3.75 14.11
C THR A 77 3.75 5.23 14.44
N LYS A 78 4.70 5.97 13.85
CA LYS A 78 4.82 7.42 14.06
C LYS A 78 3.58 8.18 13.60
N LEU A 79 3.07 7.87 12.42
CA LEU A 79 1.86 8.49 11.86
C LEU A 79 0.62 8.14 12.67
N LYS A 80 0.48 6.87 13.10
CA LYS A 80 -0.62 6.45 13.98
C LYS A 80 -0.65 7.27 15.27
N ASN A 81 0.47 7.36 15.99
CA ASN A 81 0.56 8.11 17.24
C ASN A 81 0.33 9.61 17.05
N PHE A 82 0.77 10.14 15.92
CA PHE A 82 0.55 11.54 15.55
C PHE A 82 -0.93 11.83 15.28
N LEU A 83 -1.59 11.00 14.46
CA LEU A 83 -2.99 11.17 14.08
C LEU A 83 -3.95 11.00 15.25
N HIS A 84 -3.61 10.12 16.19
CA HIS A 84 -4.40 9.91 17.41
C HIS A 84 -4.55 11.18 18.26
N LYS A 85 -3.62 12.14 18.19
CA LYS A 85 -3.72 13.44 18.85
C LYS A 85 -4.89 14.30 18.33
N TYR A 86 -5.41 13.97 17.17
CA TYR A 86 -6.51 14.67 16.50
C TYR A 86 -7.78 13.82 16.40
N ASP A 87 -7.88 12.78 17.23
CA ASP A 87 -8.99 11.83 17.24
C ASP A 87 -9.21 11.14 15.87
N ILE A 88 -8.13 10.97 15.11
CA ILE A 88 -8.12 10.18 13.88
C ILE A 88 -7.60 8.79 14.22
N ASP A 89 -8.49 7.82 14.24
CA ASP A 89 -8.13 6.43 14.49
C ASP A 89 -7.51 5.76 13.26
N THR A 90 -6.73 4.71 13.49
CA THR A 90 -6.10 3.96 12.41
C THR A 90 -6.20 2.46 12.65
N ASN A 91 -6.23 1.69 11.56
CA ASN A 91 -6.16 0.23 11.63
C ASN A 91 -4.81 -0.28 12.16
N LYS A 92 -4.74 -1.57 12.48
CA LYS A 92 -3.48 -2.28 12.69
C LYS A 92 -2.68 -2.31 11.40
N VAL A 93 -1.40 -1.93 11.48
CA VAL A 93 -0.52 -1.91 10.30
C VAL A 93 -0.26 -3.33 9.80
N SER A 94 -0.62 -3.60 8.55
CA SER A 94 -0.41 -4.89 7.89
C SER A 94 0.11 -4.74 6.46
N ALA A 95 0.14 -3.51 5.93
CA ALA A 95 0.57 -3.18 4.59
C ALA A 95 1.34 -1.84 4.58
N ASN A 96 1.57 -1.28 3.41
CA ASN A 96 2.25 0.00 3.24
C ASN A 96 1.29 1.21 3.30
N PHE A 97 0.19 1.09 4.03
CA PHE A 97 -0.78 2.18 4.19
C PHE A 97 -1.51 2.08 5.53
N LEU A 98 -2.06 3.20 5.97
CA LEU A 98 -3.01 3.32 7.07
C LEU A 98 -4.39 3.66 6.50
N LEU A 99 -5.42 3.13 7.14
CA LEU A 99 -6.79 3.56 6.98
C LEU A 99 -7.08 4.56 8.10
N LEU A 100 -7.43 5.77 7.74
CA LEU A 100 -7.72 6.87 8.67
C LEU A 100 -9.22 6.94 8.89
N ASP A 101 -9.66 6.76 10.12
CA ASP A 101 -11.07 6.84 10.52
C ASP A 101 -11.33 8.18 11.21
N PHE A 102 -12.26 8.95 10.66
CA PHE A 102 -12.66 10.28 11.14
C PHE A 102 -13.95 10.25 11.97
N THR A 103 -14.35 9.09 12.48
CA THR A 103 -15.62 8.97 13.23
C THR A 103 -15.65 9.90 14.44
N ASN A 104 -14.55 9.96 15.20
CA ASN A 104 -14.41 10.74 16.42
C ASN A 104 -13.76 12.11 16.20
N CYS A 105 -13.21 12.36 15.00
CA CYS A 105 -12.49 13.58 14.68
C CYS A 105 -13.43 14.79 14.51
N LYS A 106 -12.97 15.99 14.94
CA LYS A 106 -13.71 17.26 14.74
C LYS A 106 -14.03 17.56 13.27
N PHE A 107 -13.22 17.02 12.34
CA PHE A 107 -13.43 17.19 10.91
C PHE A 107 -13.90 15.89 10.26
N LYS A 108 -14.73 16.01 9.22
CA LYS A 108 -15.06 14.87 8.33
C LYS A 108 -13.92 14.62 7.36
N ALA A 109 -13.76 13.35 6.94
CA ALA A 109 -12.73 12.91 6.01
C ALA A 109 -12.70 13.76 4.71
N LYS A 110 -13.86 14.10 4.15
CA LYS A 110 -13.99 14.93 2.94
C LYS A 110 -13.42 16.35 3.13
N TYR A 111 -13.70 16.98 4.27
CA TYR A 111 -13.15 18.31 4.59
C TYR A 111 -11.63 18.23 4.72
N PHE A 112 -11.12 17.33 5.53
CA PHE A 112 -9.69 17.15 5.74
C PHE A 112 -8.95 16.87 4.42
N TYR A 113 -9.51 15.98 3.58
CA TYR A 113 -8.96 15.67 2.27
C TYR A 113 -8.91 16.91 1.36
N SER A 114 -9.96 17.74 1.35
CA SER A 114 -9.98 18.97 0.55
C SER A 114 -8.86 19.94 0.94
N LYS A 115 -8.58 20.08 2.24
CA LYS A 115 -7.49 20.93 2.76
C LYS A 115 -6.11 20.38 2.40
N LEU A 116 -5.90 19.08 2.50
CA LEU A 116 -4.66 18.43 2.08
C LEU A 116 -4.42 18.61 0.58
N LYS A 117 -5.46 18.43 -0.24
CA LYS A 117 -5.39 18.57 -1.70
C LYS A 117 -4.94 19.97 -2.12
N LEU A 118 -5.40 21.03 -1.46
CA LEU A 118 -4.95 22.41 -1.68
C LEU A 118 -3.45 22.61 -1.37
N LYS A 119 -2.84 21.70 -0.62
CA LYS A 119 -1.40 21.69 -0.30
C LYS A 119 -0.61 20.65 -1.13
N GLY A 120 -1.24 20.09 -2.17
CA GLY A 120 -0.60 19.10 -3.05
C GLY A 120 -0.51 17.68 -2.46
N ILE A 121 -1.15 17.42 -1.32
CA ILE A 121 -1.15 16.09 -0.69
C ILE A 121 -2.44 15.37 -1.06
N ILE A 122 -2.29 14.24 -1.77
CA ILE A 122 -3.42 13.47 -2.30
C ILE A 122 -3.50 12.13 -1.56
N LEU A 123 -4.56 11.93 -0.77
CA LEU A 123 -4.92 10.66 -0.17
C LEU A 123 -5.91 9.91 -1.06
N ARG A 124 -6.11 8.63 -0.81
CA ARG A 124 -7.13 7.87 -1.51
C ARG A 124 -8.45 7.90 -0.73
N SER A 125 -9.52 8.38 -1.37
CA SER A 125 -10.89 8.21 -0.88
C SER A 125 -11.24 6.72 -0.78
N THR A 126 -11.89 6.33 0.30
CA THR A 126 -12.42 4.97 0.47
C THR A 126 -13.89 4.87 0.08
N GLU A 127 -14.59 5.99 0.00
CA GLU A 127 -16.00 6.03 -0.35
C GLU A 127 -16.23 5.63 -1.81
N ASP A 128 -15.43 6.19 -2.74
CA ASP A 128 -15.60 5.95 -4.18
C ASP A 128 -15.29 4.50 -4.58
N GLY A 129 -14.20 3.91 -4.01
CA GLY A 129 -13.74 2.59 -4.42
C GLY A 129 -14.24 1.43 -3.56
N TYR A 130 -14.42 1.66 -2.26
CA TYR A 130 -14.71 0.60 -1.29
C TYR A 130 -16.06 0.76 -0.57
N LYS A 131 -16.80 1.82 -0.85
CA LYS A 131 -18.07 2.18 -0.16
C LYS A 131 -17.92 2.37 1.35
N ILE A 132 -16.72 2.69 1.84
CA ILE A 132 -16.43 2.95 3.25
C ILE A 132 -16.47 4.46 3.47
N LYS A 133 -17.48 4.93 4.22
CA LYS A 133 -17.71 6.36 4.47
C LYS A 133 -16.78 6.91 5.54
N ASN A 134 -16.50 8.21 5.45
CA ASN A 134 -15.75 9.01 6.42
C ASN A 134 -14.35 8.46 6.74
N MET A 135 -13.72 7.78 5.78
CA MET A 135 -12.36 7.27 5.91
C MET A 135 -11.49 7.68 4.72
N LEU A 136 -10.16 7.70 4.93
CA LEU A 136 -9.16 7.94 3.91
C LEU A 136 -8.04 6.91 4.01
N ARG A 137 -7.42 6.56 2.89
CA ARG A 137 -6.24 5.71 2.88
C ARG A 137 -4.98 6.54 2.66
N LEU A 138 -4.09 6.53 3.66
CA LEU A 138 -2.77 7.16 3.62
C LEU A 138 -1.71 6.11 3.29
N THR A 139 -1.05 6.23 2.16
CA THR A 139 0.13 5.42 1.84
C THR A 139 1.33 5.95 2.62
N ILE A 140 2.10 5.05 3.23
CA ILE A 140 3.34 5.41 3.93
C ILE A 140 4.38 5.75 2.87
N GLY A 141 4.75 7.01 2.79
CA GLY A 141 5.67 7.56 1.81
C GLY A 141 7.13 7.56 2.27
N SER A 142 7.97 8.34 1.60
CA SER A 142 9.32 8.61 2.05
C SER A 142 9.32 9.38 3.38
N LYS A 143 10.50 9.51 4.03
CA LYS A 143 10.66 10.37 5.22
C LYS A 143 10.12 11.78 4.97
N LYS A 144 10.49 12.36 3.82
CA LYS A 144 10.09 13.72 3.44
C LYS A 144 8.57 13.83 3.33
N ASP A 145 7.92 12.91 2.63
CA ASP A 145 6.48 12.93 2.40
C ASP A 145 5.70 12.76 3.71
N ASN A 146 6.14 11.83 4.57
CA ASN A 146 5.49 11.59 5.85
C ASN A 146 5.60 12.81 6.79
N LEU A 147 6.76 13.47 6.83
CA LEU A 147 6.96 14.68 7.64
C LEU A 147 6.14 15.86 7.09
N GLU A 148 6.07 16.02 5.78
CA GLU A 148 5.27 17.06 5.15
C GLU A 148 3.77 16.84 5.40
N PHE A 149 3.29 15.60 5.31
CA PHE A 149 1.93 15.26 5.69
C PHE A 149 1.63 15.66 7.15
N MET A 150 2.53 15.34 8.09
CA MET A 150 2.36 15.71 9.50
C MET A 150 2.29 17.23 9.67
N ARG A 151 3.23 17.98 9.09
CA ARG A 151 3.29 19.45 9.14
C ARG A 151 2.01 20.11 8.59
N VAL A 152 1.53 19.64 7.45
CA VAL A 152 0.30 20.17 6.85
C VAL A 152 -0.92 19.81 7.68
N THR A 153 -0.95 18.62 8.28
CA THR A 153 -2.02 18.20 9.19
C THR A 153 -2.09 19.13 10.42
N GLU A 154 -0.96 19.43 11.08
CA GLU A 154 -0.88 20.39 12.18
C GLU A 154 -1.52 21.73 11.78
N ASN A 155 -1.09 22.31 10.67
CA ASN A 155 -1.64 23.58 10.17
C ASN A 155 -3.16 23.56 9.86
N ILE A 156 -3.74 22.38 9.60
CA ILE A 156 -5.21 22.26 9.38
C ILE A 156 -5.94 22.26 10.72
N PHE A 157 -5.35 21.72 11.78
CA PHE A 157 -5.97 21.59 13.08
C PHE A 157 -5.75 22.81 13.98
N ASP A 158 -4.66 23.57 13.79
CA ASP A 158 -4.32 24.78 14.56
C ASP A 158 -5.12 26.01 14.12
N LYS A 159 -5.93 25.89 13.08
CA LYS A 159 -6.88 26.91 12.59
C LYS A 159 -8.31 26.62 13.04
#